data_3f9ab2a76e0795d44c4b086ac14f8c3c
#
_entry.id   3f9ab2a76e0795d44c4b086ac14f8c3c
#
_cell.length_a   1.000
_cell.length_b   1.000
_cell.length_c   1.000
_cell.angle_alpha   90.00
_cell.angle_beta   90.00
_cell.angle_gamma   90.00
#
_symmetry.space_group_name_H-M   'P 1'
#
loop_
_entity.id
_entity.type
_entity.pdbx_description
1 polymer ?
#
loop_
_entity_poly.entity_id
_entity_poly.type
_entity_poly.pdbx_seq_one_letter_code
_entity_poly.pdbx_strand_id
1 'polypeptide(L)'
;VLELMKGVVDGGTGGRLRFRYGLTSTIAGKTGTTDNNSDGWFIGLNPKLATAVWVGGELRSIHFRSTALGQGASMALPVYALFMKRCEKDSKLNFYKGDFDRPPTMSVDMDCSNYVQEIEEGTMEQERNKEW
;
A
#
# COMPACT_ATOMS: atom_id res chain seq x y z
N VAL A 1 -0.80 10.47 -5.48
CA VAL A 1 -0.21 9.11 -5.58
C VAL A 1 0.10 8.55 -4.19
N LEU A 2 0.83 9.25 -3.30
CA LEU A 2 1.19 8.75 -1.96
C LEU A 2 -0.03 8.40 -1.12
N GLU A 3 -1.10 9.20 -1.14
CA GLU A 3 -2.35 8.90 -0.44
C GLU A 3 -2.97 7.57 -0.90
N LEU A 4 -3.02 7.32 -2.21
CA LEU A 4 -3.50 6.04 -2.74
C LEU A 4 -2.61 4.87 -2.30
N MET A 5 -1.30 5.09 -2.23
CA MET A 5 -0.36 4.06 -1.77
C MET A 5 -0.44 3.82 -0.25
N LYS A 6 -0.92 4.77 0.56
CA LYS A 6 -1.28 4.54 1.97
C LYS A 6 -2.43 3.55 2.06
N GLY A 7 -3.44 3.67 1.19
CA GLY A 7 -4.56 2.72 1.12
C GLY A 7 -4.13 1.26 0.88
N VAL A 8 -3.02 1.02 0.16
CA VAL A 8 -2.46 -0.33 0.01
C VAL A 8 -2.04 -0.93 1.35
N VAL A 9 -1.52 -0.10 2.26
CA VAL A 9 -1.04 -0.52 3.59
C VAL A 9 -2.19 -0.57 4.60
N ASP A 10 -3.13 0.35 4.52
CA ASP A 10 -4.18 0.48 5.53
C ASP A 10 -5.37 -0.48 5.29
N GLY A 11 -5.63 -0.89 4.04
CA GLY A 11 -6.73 -1.81 3.73
C GLY A 11 -6.49 -2.75 2.54
N GLY A 12 -5.31 -2.65 1.89
CA GLY A 12 -4.98 -3.41 0.69
C GLY A 12 -4.01 -4.56 0.92
N THR A 13 -3.24 -4.89 -0.12
CA THR A 13 -2.29 -6.02 -0.15
C THR A 13 -1.13 -5.90 0.86
N GLY A 14 -0.86 -4.69 1.34
CA GLY A 14 0.11 -4.38 2.40
C GLY A 14 -0.46 -4.39 3.81
N GLY A 15 -1.75 -4.64 4.01
CA GLY A 15 -2.45 -4.54 5.29
C GLY A 15 -1.83 -5.36 6.43
N ARG A 16 -1.11 -6.46 6.10
CA ARG A 16 -0.35 -7.24 7.08
C ARG A 16 0.63 -6.41 7.90
N LEU A 17 1.13 -5.28 7.38
CA LEU A 17 1.98 -4.35 8.13
C LEU A 17 1.27 -3.83 9.38
N ARG A 18 -0.04 -3.58 9.29
CA ARG A 18 -0.88 -3.13 10.39
C ARG A 18 -1.27 -4.27 11.32
N PHE A 19 -2.06 -5.23 10.82
CA PHE A 19 -2.70 -6.23 11.69
C PHE A 19 -1.76 -7.34 12.17
N ARG A 20 -0.71 -7.70 11.40
CA ARG A 20 0.22 -8.78 11.79
C ARG A 20 1.48 -8.26 12.45
N TYR A 21 2.04 -7.17 11.94
CA TYR A 21 3.32 -6.63 12.43
C TYR A 21 3.17 -5.45 13.38
N GLY A 22 1.99 -4.83 13.44
CA GLY A 22 1.66 -3.76 14.38
C GLY A 22 2.42 -2.46 14.10
N LEU A 23 2.80 -2.19 12.84
CA LEU A 23 3.44 -0.94 12.48
C LEU A 23 2.43 0.20 12.53
N THR A 24 2.79 1.28 13.18
CA THR A 24 1.92 2.45 13.40
C THR A 24 2.35 3.69 12.63
N SER A 25 3.58 3.71 12.13
CA SER A 25 4.10 4.82 11.33
C SER A 25 3.33 5.01 10.03
N THR A 26 3.35 6.23 9.49
CA THR A 26 2.81 6.49 8.15
C THR A 26 3.65 5.77 7.11
N ILE A 27 2.99 4.90 6.35
CA ILE A 27 3.62 4.09 5.30
C ILE A 27 2.74 4.14 4.06
N ALA A 28 3.31 4.58 2.96
CA ALA A 28 2.79 4.38 1.62
C ALA A 28 3.57 3.23 0.97
N GLY A 29 2.91 2.26 0.35
CA GLY A 29 3.64 1.10 -0.14
C GLY A 29 2.99 0.39 -1.31
N LYS A 30 3.76 -0.49 -1.96
CA LYS A 30 3.29 -1.33 -3.06
C LYS A 30 4.00 -2.68 -3.06
N THR A 31 3.21 -3.72 -3.22
CA THR A 31 3.70 -5.07 -3.51
C THR A 31 3.96 -5.24 -5.00
N GLY A 32 4.96 -6.03 -5.35
CA GLY A 32 5.22 -6.51 -6.70
C GLY A 32 5.39 -8.02 -6.70
N THR A 33 4.91 -8.66 -7.74
CA THR A 33 5.09 -10.10 -7.97
C THR A 33 5.28 -10.30 -9.47
N THR A 34 6.34 -10.97 -9.85
CA THR A 34 6.59 -11.31 -11.26
C THR A 34 5.85 -12.59 -11.64
N ASP A 35 5.70 -12.79 -12.94
CA ASP A 35 5.12 -14.01 -13.48
C ASP A 35 5.84 -15.25 -12.93
N ASN A 36 5.10 -16.34 -12.77
CA ASN A 36 5.59 -17.59 -12.18
C ASN A 36 6.09 -17.50 -10.72
N ASN A 37 5.81 -16.39 -10.00
CA ASN A 37 6.24 -16.22 -8.61
C ASN A 37 7.75 -16.36 -8.41
N SER A 38 8.56 -15.91 -9.37
CA SER A 38 10.02 -15.95 -9.29
C SER A 38 10.60 -14.84 -8.43
N ASP A 39 9.94 -13.68 -8.42
CA ASP A 39 10.39 -12.51 -7.68
C ASP A 39 9.24 -11.88 -6.92
N GLY A 40 9.50 -11.50 -5.68
CA GLY A 40 8.61 -10.72 -4.86
C GLY A 40 9.25 -9.41 -4.43
N TRP A 41 8.52 -8.32 -4.60
CA TRP A 41 8.94 -6.98 -4.21
C TRP A 41 7.99 -6.40 -3.17
N PHE A 42 8.56 -5.62 -2.28
CA PHE A 42 7.82 -4.64 -1.49
C PHE A 42 8.61 -3.34 -1.44
N ILE A 43 7.98 -2.26 -1.86
CA ILE A 43 8.52 -0.91 -1.74
C ILE A 43 7.64 -0.17 -0.76
N GLY A 44 8.25 0.36 0.30
CA GLY A 44 7.58 1.17 1.31
C GLY A 44 8.25 2.51 1.48
N LEU A 45 7.44 3.53 1.53
CA LEU A 45 7.83 4.92 1.73
C LEU A 45 7.31 5.39 3.09
N ASN A 46 8.16 5.99 3.86
CA ASN A 46 7.84 6.80 5.02
C ASN A 46 8.27 8.23 4.72
N PRO A 47 7.76 9.29 5.37
CA PRO A 47 8.14 10.67 5.07
C PRO A 47 9.65 10.96 5.00
N LYS A 48 10.46 10.13 5.66
CA LYS A 48 11.93 10.31 5.71
C LYS A 48 12.74 9.15 5.14
N LEU A 49 12.09 8.06 4.73
CA LEU A 49 12.78 6.86 4.29
C LEU A 49 12.03 6.16 3.16
N ALA A 50 12.74 5.87 2.08
CA ALA A 50 12.31 4.96 1.04
C ALA A 50 13.07 3.64 1.18
N THR A 51 12.33 2.53 1.23
CA THR A 51 12.90 1.19 1.40
C THR A 51 12.33 0.26 0.36
N ALA A 52 13.19 -0.44 -0.35
CA ALA A 52 12.82 -1.51 -1.27
C ALA A 52 13.38 -2.84 -0.77
N VAL A 53 12.53 -3.87 -0.83
CA VAL A 53 12.91 -5.25 -0.53
C VAL A 53 12.58 -6.11 -1.75
N TRP A 54 13.57 -6.87 -2.18
CA TRP A 54 13.46 -7.88 -3.22
C TRP A 54 13.79 -9.25 -2.63
N VAL A 55 13.00 -10.24 -3.02
CA VAL A 55 13.24 -11.64 -2.72
C VAL A 55 13.04 -12.42 -4.00
N GLY A 56 14.05 -13.14 -4.42
CA GLY A 56 14.01 -13.92 -5.66
C GLY A 56 15.24 -14.78 -5.81
N GLY A 57 15.25 -15.60 -6.84
CA GLY A 57 16.39 -16.42 -7.24
C GLY A 57 17.19 -15.75 -8.35
N GLU A 58 18.44 -16.15 -8.52
CA GLU A 58 19.32 -15.68 -9.59
C GLU A 58 18.75 -16.02 -10.99
N LEU A 59 18.07 -17.16 -11.08
CA LEU A 59 17.43 -17.61 -12.32
C LEU A 59 15.91 -17.63 -12.12
N ARG A 60 15.15 -17.17 -13.12
CA ARG A 60 13.68 -17.20 -13.11
C ARG A 60 13.06 -18.60 -13.05
N SER A 61 13.83 -19.63 -13.34
CA SER A 61 13.44 -21.02 -13.14
C SER A 61 13.34 -21.41 -11.66
N ILE A 62 13.95 -20.61 -10.77
CA ILE A 62 13.81 -20.74 -9.33
C ILE A 62 12.58 -19.92 -8.91
N HIS A 63 11.49 -20.60 -8.62
CA HIS A 63 10.23 -19.95 -8.30
C HIS A 63 9.39 -20.74 -7.31
N PHE A 64 8.46 -20.07 -6.64
CA PHE A 64 7.49 -20.74 -5.79
C PHE A 64 6.37 -21.37 -6.63
N ARG A 65 5.88 -22.52 -6.20
CA ARG A 65 4.81 -23.25 -6.90
C ARG A 65 3.43 -22.60 -6.79
N SER A 66 3.27 -21.63 -5.89
CA SER A 66 1.98 -20.95 -5.69
C SER A 66 2.18 -19.48 -5.40
N THR A 67 1.21 -18.66 -5.82
CA THR A 67 1.16 -17.22 -5.51
C THR A 67 1.05 -16.95 -4.01
N ALA A 68 0.40 -17.85 -3.26
CA ALA A 68 0.29 -17.71 -1.80
C ALA A 68 1.67 -17.66 -1.11
N LEU A 69 2.65 -18.36 -1.63
CA LEU A 69 4.03 -18.36 -1.13
C LEU A 69 4.89 -17.31 -1.83
N GLY A 70 4.76 -17.17 -3.16
CA GLY A 70 5.67 -16.41 -4.01
C GLY A 70 5.25 -14.97 -4.28
N GLN A 71 4.14 -14.49 -3.73
CA GLN A 71 3.78 -13.08 -3.89
C GLN A 71 4.61 -12.16 -2.99
N GLY A 72 4.84 -10.93 -3.43
CA GLY A 72 5.61 -9.93 -2.68
C GLY A 72 5.09 -9.68 -1.26
N ALA A 73 3.76 -9.79 -1.05
CA ALA A 73 3.14 -9.70 0.27
C ALA A 73 3.54 -10.88 1.22
N SER A 74 4.00 -12.00 0.68
CA SER A 74 4.41 -13.16 1.46
C SER A 74 5.93 -13.29 1.59
N MET A 75 6.69 -12.81 0.62
CA MET A 75 8.15 -12.91 0.59
C MET A 75 8.84 -11.63 1.08
N ALA A 76 8.59 -10.52 0.41
CA ALA A 76 9.34 -9.27 0.62
C ALA A 76 8.77 -8.42 1.78
N LEU A 77 7.45 -8.32 1.87
CA LEU A 77 6.78 -7.52 2.91
C LEU A 77 7.18 -7.91 4.34
N PRO A 78 7.32 -9.20 4.71
CA PRO A 78 7.79 -9.59 6.04
C PRO A 78 9.17 -9.04 6.40
N VAL A 79 10.10 -9.04 5.45
CA VAL A 79 11.45 -8.51 5.64
C VAL A 79 11.40 -7.00 5.90
N TYR A 80 10.64 -6.27 5.07
CA TYR A 80 10.36 -4.85 5.27
C TYR A 80 9.76 -4.58 6.66
N ALA A 81 8.76 -5.37 7.03
CA ALA A 81 8.06 -5.20 8.31
C ALA A 81 8.99 -5.35 9.51
N LEU A 82 9.86 -6.37 9.50
CA LEU A 82 10.81 -6.60 10.58
C LEU A 82 11.88 -5.50 10.65
N PHE A 83 12.32 -5.00 9.50
CA PHE A 83 13.22 -3.85 9.42
C PHE A 83 12.57 -2.60 10.01
N MET A 84 11.37 -2.23 9.55
CA MET A 84 10.65 -1.06 10.05
C MET A 84 10.33 -1.16 11.54
N LYS A 85 9.98 -2.35 12.03
CA LYS A 85 9.73 -2.57 13.46
C LYS A 85 10.96 -2.31 14.31
N ARG A 86 12.15 -2.58 13.81
CA ARG A 86 13.41 -2.21 14.50
C ARG A 86 13.62 -0.70 14.47
N CYS A 87 13.36 -0.08 13.32
CA CYS A 87 13.45 1.37 13.17
C CYS A 87 12.48 2.11 14.12
N GLU A 88 11.24 1.65 14.24
CA GLU A 88 10.24 2.24 15.15
C GLU A 88 10.62 2.12 16.63
N LYS A 89 11.41 1.11 16.98
CA LYS A 89 11.90 0.93 18.35
C LYS A 89 13.12 1.79 18.68
N ASP A 90 13.84 2.27 17.67
CA ASP A 90 15.03 3.08 17.89
C ASP A 90 14.64 4.55 18.06
N SER A 91 14.71 5.02 19.31
CA SER A 91 14.38 6.39 19.67
C SER A 91 15.25 7.45 19.00
N LYS A 92 16.46 7.08 18.53
CA LYS A 92 17.37 7.99 17.85
C LYS A 92 16.92 8.33 16.43
N LEU A 93 16.18 7.42 15.78
CA LEU A 93 15.78 7.61 14.40
C LEU A 93 14.62 8.61 14.22
N ASN A 94 13.69 8.64 15.13
CA ASN A 94 12.56 9.59 15.20
C ASN A 94 11.85 9.93 13.87
N PHE A 95 11.98 9.06 12.84
CA PHE A 95 11.47 9.33 11.49
C PHE A 95 10.03 8.84 11.27
N TYR A 96 9.52 8.01 12.16
CA TYR A 96 8.18 7.44 12.08
C TYR A 96 7.09 8.41 12.55
N LYS A 97 7.48 9.54 13.15
CA LYS A 97 6.55 10.58 13.61
C LYS A 97 6.31 11.59 12.49
N GLY A 98 5.08 11.67 12.02
CA GLY A 98 4.65 12.61 10.99
C GLY A 98 3.95 11.95 9.81
N ASP A 99 3.43 12.75 8.93
CA ASP A 99 2.79 12.36 7.68
C ASP A 99 3.57 12.94 6.49
N PHE A 100 3.23 12.51 5.29
CA PHE A 100 3.75 13.11 4.07
C PHE A 100 3.28 14.54 3.91
N ASP A 101 4.14 15.40 3.40
CA ASP A 101 3.78 16.76 3.05
C ASP A 101 2.65 16.74 2.01
N ARG A 102 1.61 17.50 2.30
CA ARG A 102 0.46 17.66 1.40
C ARG A 102 0.47 19.05 0.79
N PRO A 103 0.14 19.18 -0.51
CA PRO A 103 -0.11 20.50 -1.07
C PRO A 103 -1.30 21.14 -0.36
N PRO A 104 -1.32 22.48 -0.20
CA PRO A 104 -2.38 23.20 0.52
C PRO A 104 -3.75 23.03 -0.14
N THR A 105 -3.78 22.74 -1.44
CA THR A 105 -5.01 22.45 -2.19
C THR A 105 -4.78 21.23 -3.08
N MET A 106 -5.73 20.32 -3.09
CA MET A 106 -5.75 19.18 -4.01
C MET A 106 -6.84 19.41 -5.06
N SER A 107 -6.51 19.17 -6.33
CA SER A 107 -7.45 19.28 -7.46
C SER A 107 -8.44 18.11 -7.55
N VAL A 108 -8.24 17.08 -6.75
CA VAL A 108 -9.06 15.86 -6.74
C VAL A 108 -9.48 15.60 -5.30
N ASP A 109 -10.78 15.38 -5.10
CA ASP A 109 -11.30 14.89 -3.82
C ASP A 109 -10.82 13.44 -3.64
N MET A 110 -10.21 13.17 -2.49
CA MET A 110 -9.69 11.85 -2.14
C MET A 110 -10.66 11.07 -1.23
N ASP A 111 -11.79 11.66 -0.87
CA ASP A 111 -12.83 10.99 -0.11
C ASP A 111 -13.78 10.26 -1.07
N CYS A 112 -13.60 8.95 -1.16
CA CYS A 112 -14.42 8.10 -2.02
C CYS A 112 -15.91 8.08 -1.62
N SER A 113 -16.26 8.48 -0.40
CA SER A 113 -17.65 8.53 0.05
C SER A 113 -18.44 9.62 -0.69
N ASN A 114 -17.80 10.74 -0.98
CA ASN A 114 -18.41 11.82 -1.75
C ASN A 114 -18.70 11.39 -3.21
N TYR A 115 -17.85 10.52 -3.77
CA TYR A 115 -18.01 10.03 -5.14
C TYR A 115 -19.19 9.07 -5.31
N VAL A 116 -19.50 8.29 -4.29
CA VAL A 116 -20.66 7.37 -4.29
C VAL A 116 -21.96 8.15 -4.25
N GLN A 117 -22.02 9.23 -3.48
CA GLN A 117 -23.21 10.09 -3.41
C GLN A 117 -23.50 10.78 -4.77
N GLU A 118 -22.48 11.29 -5.46
CA GLU A 118 -22.66 11.90 -6.78
C GLU A 118 -23.19 10.91 -7.83
N ILE A 119 -22.74 9.63 -7.78
CA ILE A 119 -23.23 8.59 -8.67
C ILE A 119 -24.69 8.23 -8.38
N GLU A 120 -25.07 8.12 -7.13
CA GLU A 120 -26.45 7.81 -6.72
C GLU A 120 -27.40 8.96 -7.10
N GLU A 121 -27.03 10.21 -6.87
CA GLU A 121 -27.79 11.39 -7.28
C GLU A 121 -27.92 11.50 -8.79
N GLY A 122 -26.83 11.30 -9.54
CA GLY A 122 -26.82 11.31 -11.00
C GLY A 122 -27.67 10.20 -11.62
N THR A 123 -27.70 9.03 -11.01
CA THR A 123 -28.53 7.89 -11.46
C THR A 123 -30.01 8.17 -11.22
N MET A 124 -30.37 8.71 -10.05
CA MET A 124 -31.76 9.08 -9.72
C MET A 124 -32.28 10.23 -10.58
N GLU A 125 -31.42 11.15 -11.00
CA GLU A 125 -31.79 12.23 -11.90
C GLU A 125 -32.02 11.74 -13.33
N GLN A 126 -31.22 10.77 -13.79
CA GLN A 126 -31.42 10.13 -15.10
C GLN A 126 -32.68 9.25 -15.16
N GLU A 127 -33.06 8.58 -14.07
CA GLU A 127 -34.30 7.82 -13.98
C GLU A 127 -35.52 8.74 -13.98
N ARG A 128 -35.48 9.84 -13.21
CA ARG A 128 -36.54 10.85 -13.19
C ARG A 128 -36.81 11.48 -14.54
N ASN A 129 -35.75 11.69 -15.36
CA ASN A 129 -35.86 12.26 -16.71
C ASN A 129 -36.31 11.28 -17.77
N LYS A 130 -36.45 9.96 -17.46
CA LYS A 130 -36.99 8.93 -18.37
C LYS A 130 -38.50 8.70 -18.20
N GLU A 131 -39.09 9.24 -17.15
CA GLU A 131 -40.55 9.09 -16.89
C GLU A 131 -41.41 10.19 -17.52
N TRP A 132 -40.84 11.08 -18.39
CA TRP A 132 -41.53 12.10 -19.19
C TRP A 132 -41.25 11.81 -20.70
#